data_39ca286a29b4d429bfaaf830b0194dd5
#
_entry.id   39ca286a29b4d429bfaaf830b0194dd5
#
_cell.length_a   1.000
_cell.length_b   1.000
_cell.length_c   1.000
_cell.angle_alpha   90.00
_cell.angle_beta   90.00
_cell.angle_gamma   90.00
#
_symmetry.space_group_name_H-M   'P 1'
#
loop_
_entity.id
_entity.type
_entity.pdbx_description
1 polymer ?
#
loop_
_entity_poly.entity_id
_entity_poly.type
_entity_poly.pdbx_seq_one_letter_code
_entity_poly.pdbx_strand_id
1 'polypeptide(L)'
;MAEVISVSALNQYVKTLLDANDILFDLALRGEIANFVQNSRSGHCYFSLRDEASSVKAVMFRSDARRLGFRPEEGMKVIVRCRATLYERDGAFQVYVNDMFPDGIGSAQLAFEQLKAKLEQEGLFAPEHKKPLPAYPKCIGIVTSKTGAALQDIRNIISRRWPAVRLLLCPVNVQGFEAAKEIAAAIDRLDKSGEVDTIIVARGGGSREDLWVFNAEIIARAAYRCKTPLISAIGHEIDFTILDFVADQRAPTPSAAAELAVPDRAELARKLYNLEQNIQNIMQNQLKICYNELMQAEQTLSPEAVRTPLAARRQSLAARQEQLQQAMQQKLRDKKEQLGHAAALAGSLSPYQVLARGYAMLYDKNKKLCTADSLRAGDTVTVRGAAKLAHCTVISVEGQDESTQNL
;
A
#
# COMPACT_ATOMS: atom_id res chain seq x y z
N MET A 1 -18.67 32.60 60.57
CA MET A 1 -17.37 33.27 60.37
C MET A 1 -16.74 32.63 59.13
N ALA A 2 -16.24 33.42 58.20
CA ALA A 2 -15.52 32.87 57.06
C ALA A 2 -14.21 32.24 57.56
N GLU A 3 -13.97 31.00 57.22
CA GLU A 3 -12.73 30.27 57.55
C GLU A 3 -11.58 30.83 56.71
N VAL A 4 -10.46 31.15 57.36
CA VAL A 4 -9.30 31.70 56.66
C VAL A 4 -8.48 30.53 56.12
N ILE A 5 -8.44 30.40 54.78
CA ILE A 5 -7.68 29.38 54.12
C ILE A 5 -6.50 30.02 53.35
N SER A 6 -5.43 29.23 53.13
CA SER A 6 -4.30 29.68 52.31
C SER A 6 -4.63 29.63 50.81
N VAL A 7 -3.89 30.43 50.02
CA VAL A 7 -4.03 30.36 48.53
C VAL A 7 -3.78 28.94 47.99
N SER A 8 -2.79 28.25 48.55
CA SER A 8 -2.52 26.87 48.17
C SER A 8 -3.67 25.92 48.50
N ALA A 9 -4.29 26.08 49.70
CA ALA A 9 -5.45 25.28 50.09
C ALA A 9 -6.66 25.58 49.20
N LEU A 10 -6.87 26.82 48.77
CA LEU A 10 -7.92 27.19 47.83
C LEU A 10 -7.68 26.54 46.45
N ASN A 11 -6.45 26.65 45.89
CA ASN A 11 -6.11 26.06 44.62
C ASN A 11 -6.25 24.54 44.64
N GLN A 12 -5.81 23.88 45.71
CA GLN A 12 -5.97 22.44 45.91
C GLN A 12 -7.44 22.04 46.00
N TYR A 13 -8.24 22.80 46.72
CA TYR A 13 -9.68 22.54 46.83
C TYR A 13 -10.38 22.66 45.47
N VAL A 14 -10.14 23.76 44.74
CA VAL A 14 -10.71 23.94 43.38
C VAL A 14 -10.26 22.83 42.44
N LYS A 15 -8.97 22.45 42.47
CA LYS A 15 -8.48 21.33 41.67
C LYS A 15 -9.20 20.02 42.00
N THR A 16 -9.36 19.73 43.28
CA THR A 16 -10.08 18.52 43.74
C THR A 16 -11.52 18.49 43.23
N LEU A 17 -12.21 19.65 43.24
CA LEU A 17 -13.55 19.76 42.69
C LEU A 17 -13.61 19.54 41.18
N LEU A 18 -12.63 20.04 40.43
CA LEU A 18 -12.53 19.79 38.98
C LEU A 18 -12.20 18.33 38.68
N ASP A 19 -11.25 17.76 39.38
CA ASP A 19 -10.80 16.39 39.17
C ASP A 19 -11.84 15.35 39.61
N ALA A 20 -12.75 15.71 40.53
CA ALA A 20 -13.86 14.84 40.99
C ALA A 20 -15.10 14.91 40.07
N ASN A 21 -15.11 15.78 39.08
CA ASN A 21 -16.24 15.92 38.17
C ASN A 21 -16.02 15.05 36.92
N ASP A 22 -16.85 14.00 36.77
CA ASP A 22 -16.74 13.02 35.66
C ASP A 22 -16.81 13.68 34.26
N ILE A 23 -17.60 14.77 34.11
CA ILE A 23 -17.74 15.51 32.86
C ILE A 23 -16.44 16.23 32.51
N LEU A 24 -15.76 16.81 33.54
CA LEU A 24 -14.53 17.57 33.34
C LEU A 24 -13.29 16.68 33.26
N PHE A 25 -13.40 15.41 33.66
CA PHE A 25 -12.32 14.44 33.64
C PHE A 25 -12.05 13.87 32.24
N ASP A 26 -13.09 13.71 31.42
CA ASP A 26 -12.96 13.24 30.04
C ASP A 26 -13.94 13.99 29.13
N LEU A 27 -13.48 15.07 28.55
CA LEU A 27 -14.28 15.92 27.68
C LEU A 27 -13.65 16.10 26.31
N ALA A 28 -14.50 16.32 25.32
CA ALA A 28 -14.09 16.71 23.98
C ALA A 28 -14.32 18.19 23.78
N LEU A 29 -13.25 18.93 23.48
CA LEU A 29 -13.31 20.36 23.17
C LEU A 29 -12.99 20.60 21.70
N ARG A 30 -13.79 21.41 21.05
CA ARG A 30 -13.53 21.92 19.71
C ARG A 30 -12.96 23.31 19.81
N GLY A 31 -11.92 23.61 19.05
CA GLY A 31 -11.32 24.95 19.03
C GLY A 31 -10.24 25.10 17.99
N GLU A 32 -9.73 26.29 17.83
CA GLU A 32 -8.59 26.62 16.99
C GLU A 32 -7.33 26.74 17.86
N ILE A 33 -6.23 26.18 17.41
CA ILE A 33 -4.93 26.25 18.07
C ILE A 33 -4.38 27.67 17.92
N ALA A 34 -4.01 28.27 19.04
CA ALA A 34 -3.33 29.57 19.10
C ALA A 34 -2.14 29.53 20.07
N ASN A 35 -1.13 30.34 19.83
CA ASN A 35 0.08 30.45 20.65
C ASN A 35 0.79 29.11 20.86
N PHE A 36 0.93 28.30 19.78
CA PHE A 36 1.53 26.97 19.84
C PHE A 36 3.04 27.04 20.08
N VAL A 37 3.48 26.43 21.17
CA VAL A 37 4.90 26.32 21.52
C VAL A 37 5.22 24.89 21.94
N GLN A 38 6.14 24.25 21.24
CA GLN A 38 6.72 23.01 21.68
C GLN A 38 8.03 23.25 22.42
N ASN A 39 8.07 22.91 23.71
CA ASN A 39 9.27 23.07 24.51
C ASN A 39 10.35 22.06 24.07
N SER A 40 11.48 22.55 23.59
CA SER A 40 12.57 21.73 23.04
C SER A 40 13.21 20.77 24.07
N ARG A 41 13.22 21.15 25.36
CA ARG A 41 13.82 20.30 26.42
C ARG A 41 12.88 19.22 26.93
N SER A 42 11.63 19.58 27.23
CA SER A 42 10.64 18.64 27.79
C SER A 42 9.87 17.89 26.72
N GLY A 43 9.74 18.44 25.53
CA GLY A 43 8.91 17.93 24.43
C GLY A 43 7.41 18.09 24.65
N HIS A 44 7.00 18.84 25.70
CA HIS A 44 5.59 19.17 25.93
C HIS A 44 5.15 20.27 24.97
N CYS A 45 3.88 20.21 24.55
CA CYS A 45 3.25 21.23 23.74
C CYS A 45 2.37 22.12 24.64
N TYR A 46 2.55 23.42 24.54
CA TYR A 46 1.77 24.44 25.20
C TYR A 46 1.07 25.25 24.13
N PHE A 47 -0.22 25.44 24.26
CA PHE A 47 -1.02 26.21 23.32
C PHE A 47 -2.30 26.69 23.98
N SER A 48 -3.06 27.50 23.28
CA SER A 48 -4.41 27.86 23.66
C SER A 48 -5.40 27.28 22.66
N LEU A 49 -6.52 26.80 23.17
CA LEU A 49 -7.68 26.49 22.32
C LEU A 49 -8.62 27.69 22.41
N ARG A 50 -8.99 28.23 21.26
CA ARG A 50 -9.93 29.38 21.19
C ARG A 50 -11.11 28.99 20.28
N ASP A 51 -12.25 29.57 20.64
CA ASP A 51 -13.41 29.70 19.78
C ASP A 51 -13.72 31.19 19.54
N GLU A 52 -14.91 31.52 19.04
CA GLU A 52 -15.29 32.88 18.72
C GLU A 52 -15.40 33.80 20.00
N ALA A 53 -15.61 33.20 21.15
CA ALA A 53 -15.92 33.94 22.38
C ALA A 53 -14.91 33.75 23.52
N SER A 54 -14.19 32.64 23.52
CA SER A 54 -13.41 32.18 24.67
C SER A 54 -12.10 31.51 24.28
N SER A 55 -11.19 31.46 25.27
CA SER A 55 -9.91 30.77 25.13
C SER A 55 -9.55 30.04 26.43
N VAL A 56 -8.99 28.85 26.28
CA VAL A 56 -8.48 28.04 27.40
C VAL A 56 -7.04 27.60 27.12
N LYS A 57 -6.18 27.67 28.15
CA LYS A 57 -4.82 27.15 28.07
C LYS A 57 -4.84 25.63 27.97
N ALA A 58 -4.03 25.07 27.08
CA ALA A 58 -3.92 23.64 26.85
C ALA A 58 -2.47 23.19 26.97
N VAL A 59 -2.27 22.05 27.58
CA VAL A 59 -0.98 21.40 27.72
C VAL A 59 -1.11 19.95 27.23
N MET A 60 -0.26 19.57 26.30
CA MET A 60 -0.14 18.19 25.85
C MET A 60 1.22 17.65 26.23
N PHE A 61 1.24 16.56 26.98
CA PHE A 61 2.49 15.97 27.42
C PHE A 61 3.21 15.26 26.26
N ARG A 62 4.52 15.13 26.38
CA ARG A 62 5.38 14.49 25.35
C ARG A 62 4.92 13.09 24.98
N SER A 63 4.43 12.31 25.95
CA SER A 63 3.91 10.96 25.72
C SER A 63 2.76 10.94 24.72
N ASP A 64 1.87 11.92 24.83
CA ASP A 64 0.67 12.03 24.04
C ASP A 64 0.97 12.72 22.70
N ALA A 65 1.77 13.78 22.74
CA ALA A 65 2.23 14.48 21.53
C ALA A 65 2.99 13.56 20.54
N ARG A 66 3.72 12.57 21.04
CA ARG A 66 4.42 11.59 20.19
C ARG A 66 3.49 10.59 19.50
N ARG A 67 2.27 10.43 20.02
CA ARG A 67 1.27 9.51 19.44
C ARG A 67 0.45 10.18 18.34
N LEU A 68 0.53 11.51 18.21
CA LEU A 68 -0.14 12.21 17.12
C LEU A 68 0.46 11.83 15.79
N GLY A 69 -0.38 11.49 14.84
CA GLY A 69 0.01 11.19 13.46
C GLY A 69 0.34 12.44 12.63
N PHE A 70 0.18 13.64 13.19
CA PHE A 70 0.44 14.91 12.52
C PHE A 70 1.08 15.90 13.49
N ARG A 71 1.67 16.95 12.94
CA ARG A 71 2.25 18.03 13.72
C ARG A 71 1.21 19.15 13.88
N PRO A 72 0.76 19.46 15.12
CA PRO A 72 -0.13 20.58 15.35
C PRO A 72 0.55 21.90 14.96
N GLU A 73 -0.19 22.76 14.29
CA GLU A 73 0.27 24.08 13.86
C GLU A 73 -0.73 25.16 14.30
N GLU A 74 -0.23 26.39 14.42
CA GLU A 74 -1.07 27.52 14.75
C GLU A 74 -2.16 27.77 13.70
N GLY A 75 -3.38 28.06 14.15
CA GLY A 75 -4.53 28.26 13.27
C GLY A 75 -5.27 26.98 12.89
N MET A 76 -4.76 25.80 13.23
CA MET A 76 -5.48 24.56 12.99
C MET A 76 -6.74 24.47 13.85
N LYS A 77 -7.86 24.11 13.23
CA LYS A 77 -9.08 23.72 13.94
C LYS A 77 -8.97 22.27 14.36
N VAL A 78 -9.23 21.99 15.62
CA VAL A 78 -9.06 20.66 16.21
C VAL A 78 -10.18 20.31 17.17
N ILE A 79 -10.43 19.01 17.32
CA ILE A 79 -11.18 18.44 18.42
C ILE A 79 -10.17 17.72 19.31
N VAL A 80 -10.09 18.10 20.57
CA VAL A 80 -9.18 17.49 21.53
C VAL A 80 -9.95 16.73 22.59
N ARG A 81 -9.45 15.55 22.96
CA ARG A 81 -9.88 14.84 24.17
C ARG A 81 -8.99 15.29 25.31
N CYS A 82 -9.57 15.82 26.35
CA CYS A 82 -8.82 16.44 27.42
C CYS A 82 -9.54 16.33 28.75
N ARG A 83 -8.83 16.63 29.82
CA ARG A 83 -9.39 16.85 31.15
C ARG A 83 -9.15 18.30 31.57
N ALA A 84 -10.15 18.91 32.15
CA ALA A 84 -10.01 20.24 32.74
C ALA A 84 -9.41 20.14 34.15
N THR A 85 -8.46 21.01 34.44
CA THR A 85 -7.78 21.02 35.76
C THR A 85 -7.25 22.39 36.08
N LEU A 86 -6.78 22.55 37.30
CA LEU A 86 -6.13 23.79 37.78
C LEU A 86 -4.64 23.47 38.02
N TYR A 87 -3.76 24.33 37.50
CA TYR A 87 -2.34 24.27 37.84
C TYR A 87 -2.09 24.91 39.18
N GLU A 88 -1.82 24.12 40.21
CA GLU A 88 -1.83 24.53 41.62
C GLU A 88 -0.90 25.69 41.94
N ARG A 89 0.28 25.79 41.28
CA ARG A 89 1.29 26.81 41.57
C ARG A 89 0.82 28.21 41.23
N ASP A 90 0.14 28.34 40.09
CA ASP A 90 -0.27 29.65 39.56
C ASP A 90 -1.78 29.88 39.68
N GLY A 91 -2.55 28.87 40.11
CA GLY A 91 -4.00 28.90 40.10
C GLY A 91 -4.61 28.99 38.68
N ALA A 92 -3.85 28.66 37.67
CA ALA A 92 -4.30 28.81 36.29
C ALA A 92 -5.20 27.62 35.87
N PHE A 93 -6.40 27.95 35.39
CA PHE A 93 -7.29 26.99 34.75
C PHE A 93 -6.71 26.57 33.41
N GLN A 94 -6.61 25.27 33.15
CA GLN A 94 -6.07 24.73 31.92
C GLN A 94 -6.65 23.34 31.63
N VAL A 95 -6.45 22.87 30.40
CA VAL A 95 -6.82 21.51 30.00
C VAL A 95 -5.57 20.68 29.68
N TYR A 96 -5.55 19.44 30.15
CA TYR A 96 -4.53 18.47 29.76
C TYR A 96 -5.09 17.65 28.61
N VAL A 97 -4.45 17.78 27.44
CA VAL A 97 -4.86 17.15 26.21
C VAL A 97 -4.21 15.77 26.10
N ASN A 98 -5.05 14.74 25.97
CA ASN A 98 -4.61 13.35 25.85
C ASN A 98 -4.60 12.90 24.39
N ASP A 99 -5.50 13.46 23.54
CA ASP A 99 -5.61 13.14 22.13
C ASP A 99 -6.10 14.35 21.32
N MET A 100 -5.80 14.39 20.03
CA MET A 100 -6.14 15.52 19.15
C MET A 100 -6.45 15.02 17.74
N PHE A 101 -7.56 15.54 17.19
CA PHE A 101 -8.00 15.25 15.82
C PHE A 101 -8.18 16.57 15.08
N PRO A 102 -7.77 16.65 13.81
CA PRO A 102 -8.04 17.82 13.00
C PRO A 102 -9.55 17.95 12.76
N ASP A 103 -10.06 19.18 12.85
CA ASP A 103 -11.45 19.55 12.58
C ASP A 103 -11.51 20.43 11.34
N GLY A 104 -12.48 20.12 10.47
CA GLY A 104 -12.64 20.80 9.20
C GLY A 104 -11.71 20.29 8.08
N ILE A 105 -12.14 20.52 6.84
CA ILE A 105 -11.51 19.95 5.62
C ILE A 105 -10.04 20.34 5.48
N GLY A 106 -9.71 21.63 5.75
CA GLY A 106 -8.34 22.14 5.57
C GLY A 106 -7.34 21.53 6.56
N SER A 107 -7.70 21.49 7.85
CA SER A 107 -6.85 20.91 8.91
C SER A 107 -6.69 19.41 8.72
N ALA A 108 -7.75 18.71 8.33
CA ALA A 108 -7.72 17.28 8.04
C ALA A 108 -6.82 16.99 6.82
N GLN A 109 -6.92 17.77 5.75
CA GLN A 109 -6.09 17.59 4.57
C GLN A 109 -4.60 17.79 4.89
N LEU A 110 -4.26 18.86 5.61
CA LEU A 110 -2.87 19.13 5.99
C LEU A 110 -2.28 17.99 6.85
N ALA A 111 -3.02 17.55 7.86
CA ALA A 111 -2.60 16.46 8.72
C ALA A 111 -2.45 15.13 7.96
N PHE A 112 -3.34 14.84 7.00
CA PHE A 112 -3.25 13.70 6.11
C PHE A 112 -1.98 13.73 5.26
N GLU A 113 -1.67 14.87 4.64
CA GLU A 113 -0.49 15.05 3.79
C GLU A 113 0.81 14.89 4.58
N GLN A 114 0.88 15.47 5.79
CA GLN A 114 2.03 15.32 6.68
C GLN A 114 2.25 13.84 7.06
N LEU A 115 1.19 13.14 7.45
CA LEU A 115 1.28 11.74 7.83
C LEU A 115 1.62 10.85 6.63
N LYS A 116 0.99 11.11 5.48
CA LYS A 116 1.28 10.39 4.23
C LYS A 116 2.75 10.52 3.86
N ALA A 117 3.29 11.73 3.82
CA ALA A 117 4.69 11.98 3.50
C ALA A 117 5.66 11.28 4.47
N LYS A 118 5.34 11.30 5.77
CA LYS A 118 6.12 10.60 6.80
C LYS A 118 6.16 9.09 6.55
N LEU A 119 5.00 8.45 6.37
CA LEU A 119 4.90 6.99 6.20
C LEU A 119 5.43 6.52 4.86
N GLU A 120 5.36 7.36 3.83
CA GLU A 120 5.97 7.12 2.53
C GLU A 120 7.50 7.13 2.62
N GLN A 121 8.10 8.09 3.34
CA GLN A 121 9.54 8.12 3.61
C GLN A 121 10.01 6.91 4.43
N GLU A 122 9.18 6.39 5.32
CA GLU A 122 9.45 5.16 6.07
C GLU A 122 9.23 3.89 5.23
N GLY A 123 8.72 4.00 3.99
CA GLY A 123 8.54 2.88 3.07
C GLY A 123 7.29 2.02 3.32
N LEU A 124 6.32 2.48 4.12
CA LEU A 124 5.12 1.68 4.44
C LEU A 124 4.20 1.45 3.23
N PHE A 125 4.34 2.21 2.18
CA PHE A 125 3.51 2.11 0.97
C PHE A 125 4.20 1.34 -0.17
N ALA A 126 5.41 0.82 0.08
CA ALA A 126 6.20 0.13 -0.93
C ALA A 126 5.45 -1.10 -1.49
N PRO A 127 5.33 -1.24 -2.81
CA PRO A 127 4.58 -2.33 -3.44
C PRO A 127 5.18 -3.70 -3.15
N GLU A 128 6.48 -3.78 -2.80
CA GLU A 128 7.16 -5.03 -2.46
C GLU A 128 6.62 -5.68 -1.17
N HIS A 129 6.01 -4.89 -0.29
CA HIS A 129 5.41 -5.39 0.95
C HIS A 129 3.99 -5.92 0.76
N LYS A 130 3.34 -5.59 -0.37
CA LYS A 130 1.96 -5.98 -0.62
C LYS A 130 1.86 -7.45 -0.97
N LYS A 131 1.03 -8.15 -0.21
CA LYS A 131 0.81 -9.57 -0.32
C LYS A 131 -0.33 -9.88 -1.31
N PRO A 132 -0.20 -10.92 -2.14
CA PRO A 132 -1.30 -11.35 -2.98
C PRO A 132 -2.43 -11.95 -2.13
N LEU A 133 -3.67 -11.74 -2.56
CA LEU A 133 -4.83 -12.36 -1.96
C LEU A 133 -4.87 -13.86 -2.30
N PRO A 134 -5.27 -14.74 -1.37
CA PRO A 134 -5.44 -16.15 -1.64
C PRO A 134 -6.59 -16.39 -2.62
N ALA A 135 -6.37 -17.24 -3.63
CA ALA A 135 -7.39 -17.53 -4.64
C ALA A 135 -8.62 -18.25 -4.07
N TYR A 136 -8.43 -19.04 -3.01
CA TYR A 136 -9.48 -19.86 -2.38
C TYR A 136 -9.38 -19.77 -0.85
N PRO A 137 -9.82 -18.67 -0.24
CA PRO A 137 -9.75 -18.51 1.20
C PRO A 137 -10.70 -19.47 1.91
N LYS A 138 -10.27 -20.00 3.05
CA LYS A 138 -11.09 -20.85 3.93
C LYS A 138 -11.72 -20.05 5.06
N CYS A 139 -11.04 -19.00 5.51
CA CYS A 139 -11.53 -18.12 6.57
C CYS A 139 -11.17 -16.66 6.28
N ILE A 140 -12.14 -15.78 6.40
CA ILE A 140 -11.97 -14.33 6.23
C ILE A 140 -12.25 -13.65 7.57
N GLY A 141 -11.28 -12.88 8.06
CA GLY A 141 -11.43 -11.99 9.20
C GLY A 141 -12.11 -10.69 8.79
N ILE A 142 -13.07 -10.24 9.54
CA ILE A 142 -13.77 -8.98 9.27
C ILE A 142 -13.62 -8.06 10.48
N VAL A 143 -13.05 -6.89 10.25
CA VAL A 143 -12.93 -5.80 11.23
C VAL A 143 -13.91 -4.71 10.87
N THR A 144 -15.02 -4.65 11.59
CA THR A 144 -16.10 -3.68 11.36
C THR A 144 -17.03 -3.61 12.59
N SER A 145 -18.00 -2.72 12.56
CA SER A 145 -19.01 -2.63 13.63
C SER A 145 -19.97 -3.83 13.62
N LYS A 146 -20.40 -4.24 14.81
CA LYS A 146 -21.28 -5.42 15.00
C LYS A 146 -22.63 -5.34 14.25
N THR A 147 -23.17 -4.14 14.12
CA THR A 147 -24.51 -3.88 13.56
C THR A 147 -24.48 -3.08 12.27
N GLY A 148 -23.27 -2.85 11.69
CA GLY A 148 -23.12 -1.99 10.51
C GLY A 148 -23.63 -2.62 9.22
N ALA A 149 -24.10 -1.77 8.30
CA ALA A 149 -24.49 -2.17 6.94
C ALA A 149 -23.35 -2.89 6.21
N ALA A 150 -22.11 -2.43 6.40
CA ALA A 150 -20.91 -3.04 5.82
C ALA A 150 -20.79 -4.54 6.11
N LEU A 151 -21.09 -4.98 7.34
CA LEU A 151 -21.06 -6.39 7.69
C LEU A 151 -22.10 -7.19 6.93
N GLN A 152 -23.32 -6.64 6.79
CA GLN A 152 -24.40 -7.31 6.05
C GLN A 152 -24.06 -7.40 4.56
N ASP A 153 -23.50 -6.36 3.98
CA ASP A 153 -23.10 -6.33 2.59
C ASP A 153 -22.02 -7.40 2.31
N ILE A 154 -20.96 -7.42 3.12
CA ILE A 154 -19.91 -8.45 3.02
C ILE A 154 -20.51 -9.85 3.14
N ARG A 155 -21.34 -10.09 4.16
CA ARG A 155 -21.95 -11.39 4.40
C ARG A 155 -22.83 -11.83 3.24
N ASN A 156 -23.66 -10.93 2.70
CA ASN A 156 -24.57 -11.22 1.58
C ASN A 156 -23.79 -11.58 0.31
N ILE A 157 -22.72 -10.83 0.00
CA ILE A 157 -21.91 -11.09 -1.18
C ILE A 157 -21.16 -12.43 -1.03
N ILE A 158 -20.49 -12.64 0.09
CA ILE A 158 -19.71 -13.85 0.33
C ILE A 158 -20.60 -15.09 0.35
N SER A 159 -21.74 -15.06 1.04
CA SER A 159 -22.67 -16.19 1.09
C SER A 159 -23.18 -16.60 -0.29
N ARG A 160 -23.34 -15.63 -1.19
CA ARG A 160 -23.78 -15.87 -2.58
C ARG A 160 -22.62 -16.38 -3.45
N ARG A 161 -21.44 -15.76 -3.37
CA ARG A 161 -20.31 -16.07 -4.26
C ARG A 161 -19.51 -17.28 -3.81
N TRP A 162 -19.26 -17.42 -2.50
CA TRP A 162 -18.42 -18.47 -1.94
C TRP A 162 -18.88 -18.93 -0.55
N PRO A 163 -19.99 -19.69 -0.46
CA PRO A 163 -20.59 -20.09 0.81
C PRO A 163 -19.72 -21.05 1.65
N ALA A 164 -18.64 -21.58 1.08
CA ALA A 164 -17.74 -22.49 1.78
C ALA A 164 -16.77 -21.77 2.74
N VAL A 165 -16.62 -20.44 2.63
CA VAL A 165 -15.70 -19.68 3.48
C VAL A 165 -16.33 -19.40 4.85
N ARG A 166 -15.52 -19.53 5.90
CA ARG A 166 -15.87 -19.12 7.26
C ARG A 166 -15.59 -17.62 7.44
N LEU A 167 -16.53 -16.90 8.06
CA LEU A 167 -16.34 -15.51 8.43
C LEU A 167 -16.07 -15.38 9.92
N LEU A 168 -14.96 -14.74 10.27
CA LEU A 168 -14.58 -14.46 11.65
C LEU A 168 -14.70 -12.94 11.90
N LEU A 169 -15.78 -12.54 12.58
CA LEU A 169 -16.00 -11.14 12.92
C LEU A 169 -15.19 -10.75 14.17
N CYS A 170 -14.40 -9.70 14.04
CA CYS A 170 -13.82 -8.97 15.16
C CYS A 170 -14.54 -7.62 15.28
N PRO A 171 -15.57 -7.51 16.14
CA PRO A 171 -16.36 -6.29 16.24
C PRO A 171 -15.56 -5.18 16.90
N VAL A 172 -15.56 -3.99 16.28
CA VAL A 172 -14.88 -2.78 16.75
C VAL A 172 -15.77 -1.56 16.54
N ASN A 173 -15.49 -0.50 17.28
CA ASN A 173 -16.00 0.80 16.94
C ASN A 173 -15.25 1.33 15.71
N VAL A 174 -15.99 1.87 14.74
CA VAL A 174 -15.42 2.40 13.49
C VAL A 174 -15.42 3.94 13.46
N GLN A 175 -15.77 4.56 14.58
CA GLN A 175 -15.79 6.00 14.81
C GLN A 175 -15.54 6.31 16.28
N GLY A 176 -15.08 7.54 16.59
CA GLY A 176 -14.74 7.96 17.94
C GLY A 176 -13.26 7.77 18.31
N PHE A 177 -12.87 8.34 19.45
CA PHE A 177 -11.46 8.47 19.86
C PHE A 177 -10.73 7.15 20.09
N GLU A 178 -11.41 6.11 20.59
CA GLU A 178 -10.79 4.81 20.87
C GLU A 178 -10.80 3.87 19.66
N ALA A 179 -11.56 4.19 18.61
CA ALA A 179 -11.73 3.31 17.47
C ALA A 179 -10.43 2.93 16.78
N ALA A 180 -9.48 3.87 16.68
CA ALA A 180 -8.17 3.59 16.08
C ALA A 180 -7.39 2.48 16.81
N LYS A 181 -7.44 2.50 18.15
CA LYS A 181 -6.78 1.47 18.97
C LYS A 181 -7.49 0.12 18.87
N GLU A 182 -8.82 0.15 18.88
CA GLU A 182 -9.62 -1.08 18.74
C GLU A 182 -9.39 -1.75 17.39
N ILE A 183 -9.37 -0.97 16.28
CA ILE A 183 -9.11 -1.47 14.93
C ILE A 183 -7.70 -2.07 14.83
N ALA A 184 -6.69 -1.36 15.32
CA ALA A 184 -5.31 -1.86 15.31
C ALA A 184 -5.18 -3.17 16.12
N ALA A 185 -5.77 -3.21 17.32
CA ALA A 185 -5.79 -4.41 18.15
C ALA A 185 -6.57 -5.57 17.50
N ALA A 186 -7.64 -5.28 16.76
CA ALA A 186 -8.41 -6.28 16.03
C ALA A 186 -7.61 -6.88 14.87
N ILE A 187 -6.89 -6.05 14.11
CA ILE A 187 -5.97 -6.51 13.05
C ILE A 187 -4.91 -7.43 13.66
N ASP A 188 -4.21 -6.96 14.70
CA ASP A 188 -3.17 -7.76 15.39
C ASP A 188 -3.73 -9.08 15.97
N ARG A 189 -4.97 -9.08 16.48
CA ARG A 189 -5.63 -10.28 17.02
C ARG A 189 -5.93 -11.29 15.93
N LEU A 190 -6.50 -10.86 14.82
CA LEU A 190 -6.82 -11.73 13.70
C LEU A 190 -5.54 -12.32 13.07
N ASP A 191 -4.52 -11.50 12.89
CA ASP A 191 -3.23 -11.96 12.34
C ASP A 191 -2.56 -13.00 13.24
N LYS A 192 -2.53 -12.74 14.55
CA LYS A 192 -1.93 -13.66 15.54
C LYS A 192 -2.70 -14.97 15.69
N SER A 193 -3.99 -14.99 15.39
CA SER A 193 -4.79 -16.21 15.48
C SER A 193 -4.32 -17.30 14.51
N GLY A 194 -3.76 -16.90 13.36
CA GLY A 194 -3.36 -17.81 12.28
C GLY A 194 -4.52 -18.57 11.63
N GLU A 195 -5.77 -18.20 11.96
CA GLU A 195 -6.97 -18.87 11.47
C GLU A 195 -7.52 -18.22 10.18
N VAL A 196 -7.12 -16.98 9.89
CA VAL A 196 -7.66 -16.19 8.79
C VAL A 196 -6.68 -16.12 7.62
N ASP A 197 -7.21 -16.31 6.41
CA ASP A 197 -6.43 -16.23 5.18
C ASP A 197 -6.41 -14.83 4.58
N THR A 198 -7.40 -13.99 4.93
CA THR A 198 -7.53 -12.59 4.48
C THR A 198 -8.28 -11.79 5.54
N ILE A 199 -7.89 -10.55 5.76
CA ILE A 199 -8.56 -9.62 6.66
C ILE A 199 -9.21 -8.53 5.83
N ILE A 200 -10.50 -8.24 6.09
CA ILE A 200 -11.22 -7.11 5.52
C ILE A 200 -11.47 -6.10 6.63
N VAL A 201 -10.92 -4.89 6.49
CA VAL A 201 -11.25 -3.75 7.35
C VAL A 201 -12.29 -2.92 6.61
N ALA A 202 -13.50 -2.88 7.13
CA ALA A 202 -14.62 -2.27 6.43
C ALA A 202 -15.36 -1.26 7.30
N ARG A 203 -15.84 -0.21 6.62
CA ARG A 203 -16.76 0.76 7.19
C ARG A 203 -17.97 0.92 6.26
N GLY A 204 -19.15 1.05 6.87
CA GLY A 204 -20.36 1.46 6.16
C GLY A 204 -20.37 2.96 5.85
N GLY A 205 -21.44 3.45 5.26
CA GLY A 205 -21.63 4.89 5.01
C GLY A 205 -21.57 5.72 6.29
N GLY A 206 -21.24 7.00 6.14
CA GLY A 206 -21.11 7.97 7.24
C GLY A 206 -20.42 9.25 6.73
N SER A 207 -20.19 10.22 7.63
CA SER A 207 -19.56 11.48 7.27
C SER A 207 -18.07 11.31 6.92
N ARG A 208 -17.50 12.30 6.20
CA ARG A 208 -16.06 12.33 5.89
C ARG A 208 -15.21 12.44 7.16
N GLU A 209 -15.73 13.12 8.16
CA GLU A 209 -15.04 13.29 9.44
C GLU A 209 -14.82 11.95 10.15
N ASP A 210 -15.78 11.04 10.04
CA ASP A 210 -15.65 9.70 10.61
C ASP A 210 -14.60 8.82 9.89
N LEU A 211 -14.19 9.15 8.66
CA LEU A 211 -13.12 8.44 7.94
C LEU A 211 -11.75 8.73 8.55
N TRP A 212 -11.63 9.84 9.29
CA TRP A 212 -10.36 10.27 9.84
C TRP A 212 -9.70 9.22 10.76
N VAL A 213 -10.49 8.41 11.43
CA VAL A 213 -9.99 7.32 12.30
C VAL A 213 -9.02 6.40 11.54
N PHE A 214 -9.28 6.12 10.27
CA PHE A 214 -8.47 5.23 9.43
C PHE A 214 -7.17 5.89 8.89
N ASN A 215 -6.99 7.18 9.19
CA ASN A 215 -5.72 7.88 8.98
C ASN A 215 -4.80 7.78 10.20
N ALA A 216 -5.19 7.09 11.28
CA ALA A 216 -4.35 6.94 12.46
C ALA A 216 -3.09 6.09 12.17
N GLU A 217 -1.92 6.61 12.54
CA GLU A 217 -0.62 5.93 12.36
C GLU A 217 -0.60 4.53 12.99
N ILE A 218 -1.29 4.35 14.12
CA ILE A 218 -1.35 3.05 14.80
C ILE A 218 -1.99 1.95 13.94
N ILE A 219 -3.02 2.30 13.15
CA ILE A 219 -3.68 1.37 12.22
C ILE A 219 -2.75 1.06 11.05
N ALA A 220 -2.11 2.08 10.47
CA ALA A 220 -1.16 1.90 9.39
C ALA A 220 -0.02 0.96 9.78
N ARG A 221 0.54 1.14 10.96
CA ARG A 221 1.61 0.27 11.48
C ARG A 221 1.13 -1.14 11.82
N ALA A 222 -0.11 -1.30 12.28
CA ALA A 222 -0.69 -2.62 12.50
C ALA A 222 -0.90 -3.35 11.16
N ALA A 223 -1.45 -2.68 10.16
CA ALA A 223 -1.64 -3.24 8.82
C ALA A 223 -0.29 -3.61 8.16
N TYR A 224 0.74 -2.77 8.29
CA TYR A 224 2.07 -3.04 7.75
C TYR A 224 2.74 -4.27 8.38
N ARG A 225 2.59 -4.46 9.72
CA ARG A 225 3.14 -5.63 10.43
C ARG A 225 2.35 -6.90 10.19
N CYS A 226 1.09 -6.78 9.77
CA CYS A 226 0.21 -7.90 9.53
C CYS A 226 0.80 -8.83 8.47
N LYS A 227 0.86 -10.13 8.75
CA LYS A 227 1.33 -11.15 7.81
C LYS A 227 0.22 -11.64 6.89
N THR A 228 -1.00 -11.61 7.38
CA THR A 228 -2.21 -11.97 6.63
C THR A 228 -2.55 -10.85 5.63
N PRO A 229 -2.86 -11.17 4.36
CA PRO A 229 -3.31 -10.17 3.38
C PRO A 229 -4.51 -9.36 3.88
N LEU A 230 -4.44 -8.04 3.73
CA LEU A 230 -5.42 -7.10 4.24
C LEU A 230 -6.07 -6.30 3.11
N ILE A 231 -7.39 -6.27 3.10
CA ILE A 231 -8.20 -5.46 2.20
C ILE A 231 -8.79 -4.28 2.99
N SER A 232 -8.54 -3.07 2.51
CA SER A 232 -9.20 -1.86 3.00
C SER A 232 -10.47 -1.58 2.20
N ALA A 233 -11.60 -1.41 2.88
CA ALA A 233 -12.92 -1.13 2.31
C ALA A 233 -13.62 -0.01 3.08
N ILE A 234 -13.01 1.17 3.11
CA ILE A 234 -13.39 2.27 4.01
C ILE A 234 -14.00 3.43 3.24
N GLY A 235 -13.32 3.90 2.19
CA GLY A 235 -13.71 5.08 1.43
C GLY A 235 -14.30 4.74 0.06
N HIS A 236 -15.12 5.67 -0.48
CA HIS A 236 -15.56 5.63 -1.86
C HIS A 236 -14.39 5.94 -2.82
N GLU A 237 -14.63 5.95 -4.13
CA GLU A 237 -13.59 6.13 -5.15
C GLU A 237 -12.70 7.34 -4.94
N ILE A 238 -13.26 8.43 -4.39
CA ILE A 238 -12.59 9.74 -4.24
C ILE A 238 -11.89 9.90 -2.87
N ASP A 239 -12.34 9.18 -1.84
CA ASP A 239 -11.85 9.36 -0.47
C ASP A 239 -10.81 8.29 -0.14
N PHE A 240 -9.54 8.69 -0.11
CA PHE A 240 -8.43 7.83 0.28
C PHE A 240 -8.07 8.03 1.75
N THR A 241 -7.84 6.94 2.43
CA THR A 241 -7.29 6.93 3.79
C THR A 241 -5.85 6.40 3.81
N ILE A 242 -5.11 6.67 4.88
CA ILE A 242 -3.76 6.11 5.07
C ILE A 242 -3.78 4.58 5.02
N LEU A 243 -4.82 3.95 5.58
CA LEU A 243 -4.95 2.50 5.53
C LEU A 243 -5.07 1.98 4.09
N ASP A 244 -5.70 2.73 3.18
CA ASP A 244 -5.81 2.32 1.76
C ASP A 244 -4.45 2.23 1.06
N PHE A 245 -3.48 3.07 1.45
CA PHE A 245 -2.12 3.03 0.90
C PHE A 245 -1.31 1.86 1.46
N VAL A 246 -1.48 1.54 2.74
CA VAL A 246 -0.74 0.47 3.42
C VAL A 246 -1.34 -0.90 3.14
N ALA A 247 -2.65 -1.01 2.97
CA ALA A 247 -3.34 -2.26 2.69
C ALA A 247 -2.80 -2.96 1.45
N ASP A 248 -2.82 -4.29 1.45
CA ASP A 248 -2.39 -5.09 0.30
C ASP A 248 -3.30 -4.86 -0.91
N GLN A 249 -4.60 -4.70 -0.65
CA GLN A 249 -5.60 -4.37 -1.66
C GLN A 249 -6.58 -3.33 -1.14
N ARG A 250 -6.96 -2.38 -2.00
CA ARG A 250 -8.04 -1.43 -1.74
C ARG A 250 -9.31 -1.83 -2.47
N ALA A 251 -10.44 -1.65 -1.81
CA ALA A 251 -11.77 -1.77 -2.40
C ALA A 251 -12.58 -0.48 -2.14
N PRO A 252 -13.33 0.02 -3.12
CA PRO A 252 -14.11 1.26 -2.95
C PRO A 252 -15.34 1.09 -2.06
N THR A 253 -15.76 -0.14 -1.78
CA THR A 253 -16.91 -0.45 -0.94
C THR A 253 -16.72 -1.78 -0.21
N PRO A 254 -17.43 -2.01 0.91
CA PRO A 254 -17.44 -3.31 1.58
C PRO A 254 -17.88 -4.47 0.65
N SER A 255 -18.83 -4.21 -0.25
CA SER A 255 -19.28 -5.17 -1.26
C SER A 255 -18.17 -5.53 -2.24
N ALA A 256 -17.44 -4.54 -2.76
CA ALA A 256 -16.30 -4.77 -3.65
C ALA A 256 -15.17 -5.53 -2.95
N ALA A 257 -14.91 -5.24 -1.66
CA ALA A 257 -13.93 -5.99 -0.87
C ALA A 257 -14.32 -7.48 -0.74
N ALA A 258 -15.59 -7.74 -0.50
CA ALA A 258 -16.12 -9.10 -0.44
C ALA A 258 -15.95 -9.83 -1.78
N GLU A 259 -16.17 -9.14 -2.90
CA GLU A 259 -15.94 -9.70 -4.25
C GLU A 259 -14.48 -10.00 -4.54
N LEU A 260 -13.57 -9.11 -4.14
CA LEU A 260 -12.12 -9.31 -4.29
C LEU A 260 -11.60 -10.43 -3.40
N ALA A 261 -12.18 -10.60 -2.22
CA ALA A 261 -11.73 -11.59 -1.23
C ALA A 261 -12.09 -13.02 -1.60
N VAL A 262 -13.09 -13.27 -2.45
CA VAL A 262 -13.54 -14.63 -2.79
C VAL A 262 -13.76 -14.81 -4.28
N PRO A 263 -13.52 -16.03 -4.80
CA PRO A 263 -13.82 -16.35 -6.19
C PRO A 263 -15.33 -16.40 -6.43
N ASP A 264 -15.73 -16.36 -7.69
CA ASP A 264 -17.11 -16.57 -8.08
C ASP A 264 -17.36 -18.06 -8.33
N ARG A 265 -18.19 -18.68 -7.46
CA ARG A 265 -18.59 -20.08 -7.57
C ARG A 265 -19.23 -20.39 -8.93
N ALA A 266 -20.06 -19.47 -9.46
CA ALA A 266 -20.75 -19.71 -10.73
C ALA A 266 -19.77 -19.68 -11.90
N GLU A 267 -18.76 -18.82 -11.84
CA GLU A 267 -17.69 -18.77 -12.85
C GLU A 267 -16.83 -20.05 -12.80
N LEU A 268 -16.45 -20.50 -11.61
CA LEU A 268 -15.70 -21.73 -11.41
C LEU A 268 -16.48 -22.95 -11.88
N ALA A 269 -17.77 -23.02 -11.56
CA ALA A 269 -18.63 -24.10 -12.02
C ALA A 269 -18.72 -24.13 -13.56
N ARG A 270 -18.83 -22.96 -14.21
CA ARG A 270 -18.79 -22.85 -15.68
C ARG A 270 -17.46 -23.30 -16.26
N LYS A 271 -16.35 -22.90 -15.64
CA LYS A 271 -15.00 -23.33 -16.07
C LYS A 271 -14.85 -24.84 -15.95
N LEU A 272 -15.30 -25.43 -14.84
CA LEU A 272 -15.28 -26.89 -14.65
C LEU A 272 -16.15 -27.62 -15.68
N TYR A 273 -17.39 -27.14 -15.89
CA TYR A 273 -18.26 -27.70 -16.91
C TYR A 273 -17.66 -27.64 -18.32
N ASN A 274 -17.07 -26.52 -18.69
CA ASN A 274 -16.42 -26.38 -19.99
C ASN A 274 -15.20 -27.31 -20.13
N LEU A 275 -14.41 -27.48 -19.05
CA LEU A 275 -13.31 -28.43 -19.04
C LEU A 275 -13.79 -29.87 -19.17
N GLU A 276 -14.87 -30.24 -18.47
CA GLU A 276 -15.49 -31.55 -18.58
C GLU A 276 -15.97 -31.84 -20.01
N GLN A 277 -16.69 -30.89 -20.63
CA GLN A 277 -17.13 -31.00 -22.02
C GLN A 277 -15.95 -31.11 -22.98
N ASN A 278 -14.91 -30.36 -22.78
CA ASN A 278 -13.71 -30.44 -23.61
C ASN A 278 -13.02 -31.82 -23.50
N ILE A 279 -12.90 -32.36 -22.28
CA ILE A 279 -12.37 -33.68 -22.03
C ILE A 279 -13.23 -34.75 -22.72
N GLN A 280 -14.56 -34.70 -22.57
CA GLN A 280 -15.49 -35.60 -23.19
C GLN A 280 -15.38 -35.57 -24.73
N ASN A 281 -15.32 -34.38 -25.32
CA ASN A 281 -15.16 -34.17 -26.75
C ASN A 281 -13.83 -34.75 -27.27
N ILE A 282 -12.75 -34.49 -26.55
CA ILE A 282 -11.42 -35.03 -26.90
C ILE A 282 -11.44 -36.58 -26.85
N MET A 283 -11.99 -37.16 -25.77
CA MET A 283 -12.10 -38.60 -25.62
C MET A 283 -13.01 -39.23 -26.70
N GLN A 284 -14.17 -38.64 -26.99
CA GLN A 284 -15.06 -39.12 -28.04
C GLN A 284 -14.41 -39.06 -29.42
N ASN A 285 -13.72 -37.94 -29.71
CA ASN A 285 -12.98 -37.84 -30.97
C ASN A 285 -11.84 -38.86 -31.07
N GLN A 286 -11.11 -39.09 -29.98
CA GLN A 286 -10.05 -40.10 -29.96
C GLN A 286 -10.61 -41.52 -30.15
N LEU A 287 -11.69 -41.86 -29.45
CA LEU A 287 -12.37 -43.14 -29.61
C LEU A 287 -12.90 -43.32 -31.04
N LYS A 288 -13.48 -42.27 -31.64
CA LYS A 288 -13.96 -42.29 -33.01
C LYS A 288 -12.81 -42.50 -34.01
N ILE A 289 -11.67 -41.87 -33.76
CA ILE A 289 -10.46 -42.08 -34.59
C ILE A 289 -10.00 -43.55 -34.49
N CYS A 290 -9.85 -44.07 -33.27
CA CYS A 290 -9.44 -45.47 -33.05
C CYS A 290 -10.42 -46.45 -33.64
N TYR A 291 -11.73 -46.22 -33.52
CA TYR A 291 -12.76 -47.07 -34.13
C TYR A 291 -12.69 -47.05 -35.66
N ASN A 292 -12.52 -45.87 -36.26
CA ASN A 292 -12.37 -45.74 -37.69
C ASN A 292 -11.07 -46.44 -38.20
N GLU A 293 -9.98 -46.32 -37.46
CA GLU A 293 -8.72 -47.02 -37.77
C GLU A 293 -8.89 -48.54 -37.69
N LEU A 294 -9.64 -49.02 -36.66
CA LEU A 294 -9.96 -50.44 -36.54
C LEU A 294 -10.79 -50.95 -37.72
N MET A 295 -11.86 -50.23 -38.06
CA MET A 295 -12.72 -50.60 -39.22
C MET A 295 -11.98 -50.56 -40.53
N GLN A 296 -11.07 -49.60 -40.74
CA GLN A 296 -10.22 -49.59 -41.95
C GLN A 296 -9.23 -50.76 -41.98
N ALA A 297 -8.64 -51.10 -40.84
CA ALA A 297 -7.76 -52.26 -40.75
C ALA A 297 -8.50 -53.60 -41.02
N GLU A 298 -9.72 -53.76 -40.51
CA GLU A 298 -10.56 -54.92 -40.79
C GLU A 298 -10.95 -55.07 -42.29
N GLN A 299 -11.30 -53.88 -42.90
CA GLN A 299 -11.66 -53.90 -44.35
C GLN A 299 -10.50 -54.15 -45.29
N THR A 300 -9.27 -53.97 -44.80
CA THR A 300 -8.05 -54.03 -45.65
C THR A 300 -7.18 -55.24 -45.40
N LEU A 301 -7.75 -56.38 -45.04
CA LEU A 301 -7.04 -57.67 -44.83
C LEU A 301 -6.44 -58.29 -46.10
N SER A 302 -6.57 -57.67 -47.28
CA SER A 302 -5.87 -58.14 -48.49
C SER A 302 -4.40 -57.71 -48.53
N PRO A 303 -3.47 -58.49 -49.09
CA PRO A 303 -2.07 -58.11 -49.19
C PRO A 303 -1.84 -56.79 -49.93
N GLU A 304 -2.67 -56.45 -50.91
CA GLU A 304 -2.61 -55.22 -51.69
C GLU A 304 -3.13 -54.02 -50.91
N ALA A 305 -4.16 -54.25 -50.13
CA ALA A 305 -4.73 -53.20 -49.27
C ALA A 305 -3.85 -52.81 -48.06
N VAL A 306 -2.94 -53.73 -47.65
CA VAL A 306 -1.96 -53.40 -46.58
C VAL A 306 -0.74 -52.65 -47.15
N ARG A 307 -0.36 -52.95 -48.40
CA ARG A 307 0.80 -52.25 -49.03
C ARG A 307 0.56 -50.77 -49.27
N THR A 308 -0.61 -50.43 -49.80
CA THR A 308 -0.96 -49.06 -50.13
C THR A 308 -1.02 -48.09 -48.85
N PRO A 309 -1.73 -48.46 -47.75
CA PRO A 309 -1.72 -47.68 -46.53
C PRO A 309 -0.34 -47.64 -45.85
N LEU A 310 0.47 -48.73 -45.96
CA LEU A 310 1.84 -48.70 -45.43
C LEU A 310 2.72 -47.69 -46.17
N ALA A 311 2.58 -47.59 -47.49
CA ALA A 311 3.28 -46.58 -48.28
C ALA A 311 2.82 -45.14 -47.94
N ALA A 312 1.49 -44.93 -47.80
CA ALA A 312 0.92 -43.64 -47.38
C ALA A 312 1.35 -43.20 -45.97
N ARG A 313 1.42 -44.15 -45.01
CA ARG A 313 1.93 -43.88 -43.67
C ARG A 313 3.41 -43.52 -43.64
N ARG A 314 4.22 -44.21 -44.45
CA ARG A 314 5.64 -43.85 -44.61
C ARG A 314 5.82 -42.44 -45.15
N GLN A 315 5.02 -42.07 -46.14
CA GLN A 315 5.06 -40.69 -46.71
C GLN A 315 4.59 -39.63 -45.72
N SER A 316 3.51 -39.90 -44.96
CA SER A 316 3.02 -39.02 -43.88
C SER A 316 4.04 -38.86 -42.75
N LEU A 317 4.75 -39.91 -42.39
CA LEU A 317 5.80 -39.86 -41.37
C LEU A 317 6.98 -38.98 -41.83
N ALA A 318 7.40 -39.16 -43.11
CA ALA A 318 8.46 -38.34 -43.68
C ALA A 318 8.07 -36.85 -43.70
N ALA A 319 6.83 -36.51 -44.08
CA ALA A 319 6.33 -35.14 -44.07
C ALA A 319 6.28 -34.52 -42.67
N ARG A 320 5.82 -35.28 -41.65
CA ARG A 320 5.81 -34.82 -40.25
C ARG A 320 7.22 -34.62 -39.68
N GLN A 321 8.15 -35.48 -40.08
CA GLN A 321 9.55 -35.35 -39.70
C GLN A 321 10.16 -34.07 -40.28
N GLU A 322 9.82 -33.77 -41.52
CA GLU A 322 10.25 -32.55 -42.21
C GLU A 322 9.65 -31.29 -41.55
N GLN A 323 8.34 -31.31 -41.22
CA GLN A 323 7.67 -30.23 -40.49
C GLN A 323 8.28 -29.99 -39.10
N LEU A 324 8.57 -31.06 -38.35
CA LEU A 324 9.24 -30.98 -37.06
C LEU A 324 10.63 -30.34 -37.19
N GLN A 325 11.36 -30.77 -38.23
CA GLN A 325 12.70 -30.25 -38.50
C GLN A 325 12.66 -28.77 -38.88
N GLN A 326 11.67 -28.36 -39.70
CA GLN A 326 11.45 -26.95 -40.03
C GLN A 326 11.05 -26.12 -38.83
N ALA A 327 10.11 -26.63 -38.01
CA ALA A 327 9.67 -25.92 -36.77
C ALA A 327 10.83 -25.76 -35.77
N MET A 328 11.67 -26.80 -35.66
CA MET A 328 12.84 -26.74 -34.79
C MET A 328 13.91 -25.77 -35.30
N GLN A 329 14.13 -25.74 -36.62
CA GLN A 329 15.02 -24.79 -37.27
C GLN A 329 14.50 -23.35 -37.13
N GLN A 330 13.17 -23.16 -37.22
CA GLN A 330 12.56 -21.83 -37.00
C GLN A 330 12.78 -21.40 -35.59
N LYS A 331 12.49 -22.25 -34.61
CA LYS A 331 12.67 -21.95 -33.18
C LYS A 331 14.12 -21.63 -32.83
N LEU A 332 15.06 -22.32 -33.49
CA LEU A 332 16.49 -22.02 -33.35
C LEU A 332 16.86 -20.66 -33.97
N ARG A 333 16.26 -20.29 -35.10
CA ARG A 333 16.44 -18.98 -35.72
C ARG A 333 15.92 -17.88 -34.79
N ASP A 334 14.68 -18.02 -34.31
CA ASP A 334 14.06 -17.05 -33.41
C ASP A 334 14.91 -16.85 -32.13
N LYS A 335 15.46 -17.98 -31.60
CA LYS A 335 16.34 -17.89 -30.42
C LYS A 335 17.68 -17.25 -30.73
N LYS A 336 18.25 -17.50 -31.93
CA LYS A 336 19.46 -16.81 -32.37
C LYS A 336 19.24 -15.30 -32.56
N GLU A 337 18.10 -14.92 -33.15
CA GLU A 337 17.74 -13.52 -33.30
C GLU A 337 17.54 -12.84 -31.93
N GLN A 338 16.79 -13.49 -31.00
CA GLN A 338 16.65 -12.99 -29.64
C GLN A 338 18.00 -12.82 -28.93
N LEU A 339 18.89 -13.78 -29.09
CA LEU A 339 20.26 -13.70 -28.56
C LEU A 339 21.04 -12.58 -29.24
N GLY A 340 20.93 -12.47 -30.57
CA GLY A 340 21.53 -11.38 -31.34
C GLY A 340 21.07 -9.99 -30.89
N HIS A 341 19.77 -9.82 -30.72
CA HIS A 341 19.19 -8.59 -30.17
C HIS A 341 19.66 -8.30 -28.74
N ALA A 342 19.66 -9.32 -27.88
CA ALA A 342 20.16 -9.17 -26.50
C ALA A 342 21.66 -8.81 -26.48
N ALA A 343 22.46 -9.46 -27.33
CA ALA A 343 23.87 -9.15 -27.44
C ALA A 343 24.13 -7.74 -28.02
N ALA A 344 23.33 -7.31 -29.02
CA ALA A 344 23.41 -5.98 -29.58
C ALA A 344 23.01 -4.92 -28.52
N LEU A 345 21.95 -5.20 -27.73
CA LEU A 345 21.54 -4.34 -26.63
C LEU A 345 22.60 -4.26 -25.54
N ALA A 346 23.16 -5.38 -25.14
CA ALA A 346 24.28 -5.42 -24.19
C ALA A 346 25.52 -4.68 -24.73
N GLY A 347 25.79 -4.83 -26.04
CA GLY A 347 26.86 -4.09 -26.71
C GLY A 347 26.61 -2.58 -26.73
N SER A 348 25.37 -2.15 -27.03
CA SER A 348 25.01 -0.73 -27.06
C SER A 348 25.08 -0.05 -25.69
N LEU A 349 24.84 -0.82 -24.63
CA LEU A 349 24.95 -0.35 -23.23
C LEU A 349 26.39 -0.42 -22.69
N SER A 350 27.33 -0.96 -23.46
CA SER A 350 28.71 -1.06 -23.03
C SER A 350 29.36 0.32 -22.98
N PRO A 351 29.87 0.75 -21.85
CA PRO A 351 30.60 2.02 -21.72
C PRO A 351 31.83 2.09 -22.65
N TYR A 352 32.40 0.94 -22.99
CA TYR A 352 33.54 0.87 -23.90
C TYR A 352 33.17 1.24 -25.34
N GLN A 353 31.97 0.95 -25.82
CA GLN A 353 31.53 1.36 -27.15
C GLN A 353 31.28 2.87 -27.24
N VAL A 354 30.78 3.46 -26.17
CA VAL A 354 30.63 4.92 -26.09
C VAL A 354 32.00 5.59 -26.13
N LEU A 355 32.98 5.05 -25.42
CA LEU A 355 34.34 5.51 -25.48
C LEU A 355 34.98 5.31 -26.86
N ALA A 356 34.68 4.20 -27.55
CA ALA A 356 35.18 3.92 -28.90
C ALA A 356 34.62 4.87 -29.97
N ARG A 357 33.44 5.48 -29.75
CA ARG A 357 32.86 6.50 -30.62
C ARG A 357 33.48 7.89 -30.43
N GLY A 358 34.52 8.01 -29.62
CA GLY A 358 35.20 9.27 -29.38
C GLY A 358 34.77 10.03 -28.14
N TYR A 359 33.82 9.49 -27.38
CA TYR A 359 33.50 10.07 -26.08
C TYR A 359 34.55 9.73 -25.04
N ALA A 360 34.70 10.56 -24.04
CA ALA A 360 35.62 10.36 -22.95
C ALA A 360 34.88 10.53 -21.60
N MET A 361 35.30 9.75 -20.62
CA MET A 361 34.85 9.92 -19.23
C MET A 361 35.81 10.87 -18.51
N LEU A 362 35.25 11.80 -17.77
CA LEU A 362 35.99 12.76 -16.96
C LEU A 362 35.99 12.28 -15.51
N TYR A 363 37.17 12.25 -14.91
CA TYR A 363 37.34 11.94 -13.49
C TYR A 363 38.03 13.11 -12.79
N ASP A 364 37.58 13.45 -11.61
CA ASP A 364 38.22 14.43 -10.75
C ASP A 364 39.51 13.87 -10.14
N LYS A 365 40.25 14.70 -9.40
CA LYS A 365 41.47 14.32 -8.68
C LYS A 365 41.26 13.18 -7.67
N ASN A 366 40.02 12.93 -7.23
CA ASN A 366 39.63 11.84 -6.31
C ASN A 366 39.20 10.57 -7.06
N LYS A 367 39.41 10.49 -8.38
CA LYS A 367 38.98 9.40 -9.26
C LYS A 367 37.47 9.20 -9.31
N LYS A 368 36.67 10.21 -8.99
CA LYS A 368 35.20 10.16 -9.08
C LYS A 368 34.79 10.72 -10.44
N LEU A 369 33.80 10.06 -11.08
CA LEU A 369 33.24 10.51 -12.35
C LEU A 369 32.61 11.89 -12.16
N CYS A 370 32.94 12.84 -13.04
CA CYS A 370 32.41 14.20 -13.03
C CYS A 370 31.88 14.60 -14.40
N THR A 371 30.98 15.57 -14.42
CA THR A 371 30.44 16.17 -15.65
C THR A 371 31.10 17.53 -15.88
N ALA A 372 31.07 18.02 -17.10
CA ALA A 372 31.64 19.32 -17.45
C ALA A 372 31.06 20.46 -16.59
N ASP A 373 29.78 20.37 -16.21
CA ASP A 373 29.11 21.39 -15.40
C ASP A 373 29.65 21.48 -13.96
N SER A 374 30.32 20.42 -13.49
CA SER A 374 30.89 20.37 -12.13
C SER A 374 32.34 20.88 -12.05
N LEU A 375 32.96 21.23 -13.20
CA LEU A 375 34.34 21.63 -13.29
C LEU A 375 34.52 23.16 -13.19
N ARG A 376 35.65 23.59 -12.67
CA ARG A 376 36.05 25.00 -12.59
C ARG A 376 37.42 25.19 -13.26
N ALA A 377 37.66 26.40 -13.74
CA ALA A 377 38.97 26.75 -14.25
C ALA A 377 40.03 26.52 -13.17
N GLY A 378 41.11 25.81 -13.54
CA GLY A 378 42.17 25.38 -12.63
C GLY A 378 42.04 23.94 -12.09
N ASP A 379 40.87 23.28 -12.27
CA ASP A 379 40.72 21.90 -11.83
C ASP A 379 41.54 20.93 -12.69
N THR A 380 42.11 19.93 -12.03
CA THR A 380 42.83 18.86 -12.73
C THR A 380 41.90 17.68 -12.92
N VAL A 381 41.66 17.31 -14.17
CA VAL A 381 40.77 16.20 -14.53
C VAL A 381 41.54 15.13 -15.28
N THR A 382 41.13 13.88 -15.09
CA THR A 382 41.62 12.76 -15.87
C THR A 382 40.56 12.42 -16.90
N VAL A 383 40.90 12.58 -18.17
CA VAL A 383 40.06 12.21 -19.31
C VAL A 383 40.41 10.80 -19.73
N ARG A 384 39.47 9.87 -19.63
CA ARG A 384 39.64 8.50 -20.06
C ARG A 384 38.92 8.27 -21.38
N GLY A 385 39.68 8.10 -22.43
CA GLY A 385 39.20 7.61 -23.72
C GLY A 385 39.20 6.07 -23.80
N ALA A 386 38.96 5.54 -24.98
CA ALA A 386 38.91 4.10 -25.21
C ALA A 386 40.24 3.37 -24.89
N ALA A 387 41.36 3.94 -25.24
CA ALA A 387 42.71 3.31 -25.12
C ALA A 387 43.70 4.11 -24.29
N LYS A 388 43.43 5.35 -23.99
CA LYS A 388 44.40 6.24 -23.35
C LYS A 388 43.77 7.06 -22.23
N LEU A 389 44.58 7.40 -21.26
CA LEU A 389 44.28 8.34 -20.19
C LEU A 389 45.10 9.63 -20.44
N ALA A 390 44.47 10.76 -20.34
CA ALA A 390 45.09 12.05 -20.37
C ALA A 390 44.79 12.80 -19.08
N HIS A 391 45.81 13.40 -18.48
CA HIS A 391 45.61 14.33 -17.38
C HIS A 391 45.58 15.73 -17.94
N CYS A 392 44.47 16.43 -17.71
CA CYS A 392 44.23 17.76 -18.26
C CYS A 392 43.96 18.73 -17.14
N THR A 393 44.31 19.96 -17.31
CA THR A 393 43.88 21.05 -16.42
C THR A 393 42.85 21.88 -17.17
N VAL A 394 41.72 22.13 -16.52
CA VAL A 394 40.66 22.95 -17.10
C VAL A 394 41.15 24.41 -17.18
N ILE A 395 41.24 24.93 -18.38
CA ILE A 395 41.73 26.31 -18.62
C ILE A 395 40.57 27.29 -18.42
N SER A 396 39.41 26.98 -19.00
CA SER A 396 38.18 27.79 -18.87
C SER A 396 36.96 26.85 -18.91
N VAL A 397 35.88 27.27 -18.31
CA VAL A 397 34.58 26.63 -18.41
C VAL A 397 33.57 27.68 -18.87
N GLU A 398 32.99 27.47 -20.03
CA GLU A 398 31.98 28.36 -20.62
C GLU A 398 30.63 27.63 -20.60
N GLY A 399 29.56 28.33 -20.22
CA GLY A 399 28.22 27.80 -20.31
C GLY A 399 27.78 27.71 -21.78
N GLN A 400 27.18 26.62 -22.18
CA GLN A 400 26.52 26.56 -23.49
C GLN A 400 25.22 27.36 -23.42
N ASP A 401 25.09 28.42 -24.21
CA ASP A 401 23.82 29.05 -24.51
C ASP A 401 22.94 28.06 -25.28
N GLU A 402 21.65 27.98 -24.92
CA GLU A 402 20.66 27.04 -25.49
C GLU A 402 20.39 27.17 -27.01
N SER A 403 21.19 28.00 -27.70
CA SER A 403 20.95 28.27 -29.14
C SER A 403 21.72 27.33 -30.10
N THR A 404 22.39 26.29 -29.61
CA THR A 404 23.19 25.38 -30.47
C THR A 404 22.79 23.91 -30.40
N GLN A 405 21.50 23.60 -30.21
CA GLN A 405 20.97 22.25 -30.36
C GLN A 405 20.35 22.03 -31.74
N ASN A 406 21.07 22.28 -32.81
CA ASN A 406 20.71 21.81 -34.18
C ASN A 406 22.02 21.64 -34.99
N LEU A 407 22.61 20.48 -34.80
CA LEU A 407 23.53 19.84 -35.75
C LEU A 407 23.59 18.34 -35.50
#